data_27bcde121a0dfd74392b2d688288e07e
#
_entry.id   27bcde121a0dfd74392b2d688288e07e
#
_cell.length_a   1.000
_cell.length_b   1.000
_cell.length_c   1.000
_cell.angle_alpha   90.00
_cell.angle_beta   90.00
_cell.angle_gamma   90.00
#
_symmetry.space_group_name_H-M   'P 1'
#
loop_
_entity.id
_entity.type
_entity.pdbx_description
1 polymer ?
#
loop_
_entity_poly.entity_id
_entity_poly.type
_entity_poly.pdbx_seq_one_letter_code
_entity_poly.pdbx_strand_id
1 'polypeptide(L)'
;GIGMRKENCDPASGCCNSPSDIGLDKYDKNFDGKYYKPWYSSRFKNIEEAGTFWHNQYDELKRKSNLFKTSFYNSSLPPEVIEAVAANLTILKSPTVMRQYDGRLWNWEGCGDSWGCCHGSCTHVWNYAQAIAHLFPALERSLRNTEFCESQDEKGHQNFRSVLPIQPATHEFHAAADGQLGGIMKVYREWRISGDTDWLKKIF
;
A
#
# COMPACT_ATOMS: atom_id res chain seq x y z
N GLY A 1 -12.72 11.09 10.84
CA GLY A 1 -11.40 10.68 10.41
C GLY A 1 -10.88 9.57 11.31
N ILE A 2 -10.70 8.37 10.81
CA ILE A 2 -10.01 7.30 11.54
C ILE A 2 -8.52 7.61 11.42
N GLY A 3 -8.03 8.48 12.29
CA GLY A 3 -6.60 8.65 12.49
C GLY A 3 -6.11 7.43 13.27
N MET A 4 -5.26 6.62 12.67
CA MET A 4 -4.63 5.53 13.41
C MET A 4 -3.64 6.11 14.41
N ARG A 5 -3.82 5.78 15.68
CA ARG A 5 -2.89 6.17 16.73
C ARG A 5 -1.67 5.25 16.71
N LYS A 6 -0.52 5.83 17.03
CA LYS A 6 0.73 5.13 17.29
C LYS A 6 0.60 4.03 18.37
N GLU A 7 -0.40 4.16 19.25
CA GLU A 7 -0.68 3.27 20.37
C GLU A 7 -1.17 1.87 19.95
N ASN A 8 -1.47 1.65 18.67
CA ASN A 8 -1.96 0.37 18.15
C ASN A 8 -0.82 -0.56 17.66
N CYS A 9 0.43 -0.20 17.88
CA CYS A 9 1.56 -1.10 17.68
C CYS A 9 1.71 -2.00 18.91
N ASP A 10 1.69 -3.31 18.71
CA ASP A 10 2.04 -4.27 19.76
C ASP A 10 3.56 -4.22 20.00
N PRO A 11 4.03 -3.77 21.18
CA PRO A 11 5.46 -3.73 21.51
C PRO A 11 6.12 -5.11 21.50
N ALA A 12 5.35 -6.19 21.72
CA ALA A 12 5.85 -7.55 21.71
C ALA A 12 6.21 -8.09 20.32
N SER A 13 5.73 -7.41 19.26
CA SER A 13 6.03 -7.81 17.87
C SER A 13 7.40 -7.34 17.38
N GLY A 14 8.18 -6.62 18.18
CA GLY A 14 9.47 -6.03 17.78
C GLY A 14 9.34 -4.91 16.74
N CYS A 15 8.12 -4.45 16.47
CA CYS A 15 7.85 -3.50 15.40
C CYS A 15 7.79 -2.04 15.85
N CYS A 16 8.07 -1.74 17.11
CA CYS A 16 7.95 -0.39 17.69
C CYS A 16 9.29 0.11 18.20
N ASN A 17 10.17 0.55 17.30
CA ASN A 17 11.19 1.48 17.70
C ASN A 17 10.58 2.87 17.90
N SER A 18 10.97 3.54 18.98
CA SER A 18 10.44 4.87 19.28
C SER A 18 10.79 5.83 18.12
N PRO A 19 9.83 6.42 17.44
CA PRO A 19 10.10 7.32 16.31
C PRO A 19 10.73 8.66 16.71
N SER A 20 10.88 8.92 17.99
CA SER A 20 11.32 10.23 18.50
C SER A 20 12.74 10.62 18.13
N ASP A 21 13.59 9.63 17.79
CA ASP A 21 15.03 9.89 17.68
C ASP A 21 15.53 10.14 16.25
N ILE A 22 14.70 9.86 15.22
CA ILE A 22 15.15 9.90 13.81
C ILE A 22 14.56 11.08 13.02
N GLY A 23 13.70 11.92 13.62
CA GLY A 23 13.04 13.01 12.89
C GLY A 23 12.14 12.49 11.76
N LEU A 24 11.39 11.44 12.04
CA LEU A 24 10.55 10.72 11.06
C LEU A 24 9.47 11.58 10.42
N ASP A 25 9.00 12.62 11.10
CA ASP A 25 8.12 13.65 10.56
C ASP A 25 8.73 14.41 9.38
N LYS A 26 10.06 14.54 9.37
CA LYS A 26 10.80 15.14 8.23
C LYS A 26 11.04 14.15 7.11
N TYR A 27 11.17 12.87 7.44
CA TYR A 27 11.38 11.81 6.45
C TYR A 27 10.08 11.40 5.76
N ASP A 28 9.01 11.19 6.51
CA ASP A 28 7.70 10.82 5.98
C ASP A 28 6.69 11.97 6.12
N LYS A 29 6.49 12.70 5.03
CA LYS A 29 5.53 13.82 4.94
C LYS A 29 4.06 13.43 5.15
N ASN A 30 3.73 12.13 5.15
CA ASN A 30 2.39 11.66 5.47
C ASN A 30 2.10 11.65 6.97
N PHE A 31 3.14 11.84 7.78
CA PHE A 31 3.08 11.82 9.23
C PHE A 31 3.18 13.24 9.79
N ASP A 32 2.24 13.65 10.62
CA ASP A 32 2.19 14.99 11.23
C ASP A 32 2.78 15.04 12.65
N GLY A 33 3.58 14.04 13.02
CA GLY A 33 4.15 13.86 14.36
C GLY A 33 3.26 13.08 15.32
N LYS A 34 2.00 12.85 14.97
CA LYS A 34 1.03 12.15 15.82
C LYS A 34 0.17 11.13 15.07
N TYR A 35 -0.31 11.47 13.87
CA TYR A 35 -1.25 10.66 13.11
C TYR A 35 -0.87 10.54 11.65
N TYR A 36 -1.23 9.40 11.06
CA TYR A 36 -1.30 9.24 9.61
C TYR A 36 -2.64 9.70 9.09
N LYS A 37 -2.62 10.41 7.97
CA LYS A 37 -3.81 10.85 7.27
C LYS A 37 -4.07 9.94 6.07
N PRO A 38 -5.30 9.44 5.90
CA PRO A 38 -5.66 8.67 4.72
C PRO A 38 -5.79 9.57 3.49
N TRP A 39 -5.68 8.97 2.32
CA TRP A 39 -5.67 9.68 1.03
C TRP A 39 -6.88 10.60 0.82
N TYR A 40 -8.08 10.19 1.24
CA TYR A 40 -9.26 11.03 1.06
C TYR A 40 -9.16 12.36 1.80
N SER A 41 -8.39 12.44 2.89
CA SER A 41 -8.16 13.71 3.60
C SER A 41 -7.21 14.67 2.87
N SER A 42 -6.47 14.19 1.87
CA SER A 42 -5.74 15.07 0.94
C SER A 42 -6.65 15.67 -0.14
N ARG A 43 -7.84 15.09 -0.32
CA ARG A 43 -8.79 15.45 -1.37
C ARG A 43 -9.91 16.35 -0.85
N PHE A 44 -10.32 16.17 0.39
CA PHE A 44 -11.48 16.83 0.98
C PHE A 44 -11.13 17.36 2.36
N LYS A 45 -11.47 18.62 2.62
CA LYS A 45 -11.24 19.28 3.91
C LYS A 45 -12.17 18.78 4.99
N ASN A 46 -13.40 18.41 4.61
CA ASN A 46 -14.46 17.98 5.51
C ASN A 46 -15.45 17.06 4.78
N ILE A 47 -16.43 16.57 5.52
CA ILE A 47 -17.45 15.65 4.99
C ILE A 47 -18.41 16.35 4.02
N GLU A 48 -18.67 17.64 4.20
CA GLU A 48 -19.54 18.42 3.34
C GLU A 48 -18.94 18.56 1.93
N GLU A 49 -17.63 18.81 1.84
CA GLU A 49 -16.92 18.87 0.56
C GLU A 49 -16.93 17.50 -0.14
N ALA A 50 -16.69 16.43 0.61
CA ALA A 50 -16.77 15.06 0.08
C ALA A 50 -18.18 14.72 -0.41
N GLY A 51 -19.21 15.10 0.35
CA GLY A 51 -20.62 14.90 0.00
C GLY A 51 -21.00 15.68 -1.26
N THR A 52 -20.59 16.94 -1.35
CA THR A 52 -20.82 17.80 -2.52
C THR A 52 -20.13 17.22 -3.76
N PHE A 53 -18.88 16.78 -3.63
CA PHE A 53 -18.17 16.11 -4.72
C PHE A 53 -18.91 14.85 -5.17
N TRP A 54 -19.31 13.99 -4.24
CA TRP A 54 -20.03 12.76 -4.56
C TRP A 54 -21.37 13.04 -5.25
N HIS A 55 -22.14 14.02 -4.75
CA HIS A 55 -23.39 14.43 -5.36
C HIS A 55 -23.20 14.90 -6.80
N ASN A 56 -22.25 15.81 -7.01
CA ASN A 56 -22.00 16.40 -8.34
C ASN A 56 -21.41 15.40 -9.35
N GLN A 57 -20.72 14.37 -8.87
CA GLN A 57 -20.06 13.37 -9.72
C GLN A 57 -20.79 12.01 -9.74
N TYR A 58 -21.97 11.93 -9.13
CA TYR A 58 -22.67 10.65 -8.91
C TYR A 58 -22.82 9.81 -10.17
N ASP A 59 -23.35 10.39 -11.24
CA ASP A 59 -23.60 9.66 -12.48
C ASP A 59 -22.31 9.14 -13.13
N GLU A 60 -21.26 9.95 -13.12
CA GLU A 60 -19.96 9.55 -13.66
C GLU A 60 -19.29 8.48 -12.79
N LEU A 61 -19.35 8.60 -11.48
CA LEU A 61 -18.82 7.60 -10.56
C LEU A 61 -19.58 6.27 -10.71
N LYS A 62 -20.89 6.33 -10.83
CA LYS A 62 -21.76 5.17 -11.09
C LYS A 62 -21.43 4.52 -12.44
N ARG A 63 -21.30 5.34 -13.49
CA ARG A 63 -20.94 4.87 -14.84
C ARG A 63 -19.60 4.14 -14.83
N LYS A 64 -18.55 4.74 -14.21
CA LYS A 64 -17.21 4.13 -14.10
C LYS A 64 -17.23 2.83 -13.29
N SER A 65 -17.97 2.80 -12.18
CA SER A 65 -18.11 1.60 -11.35
C SER A 65 -18.80 0.46 -12.11
N ASN A 66 -19.85 0.78 -12.85
CA ASN A 66 -20.55 -0.19 -13.69
C ASN A 66 -19.67 -0.66 -14.85
N LEU A 67 -18.91 0.22 -15.47
CA LEU A 67 -17.97 -0.14 -16.53
C LEU A 67 -16.92 -1.12 -16.01
N PHE A 68 -16.30 -0.84 -14.86
CA PHE A 68 -15.35 -1.76 -14.24
C PHE A 68 -15.99 -3.11 -13.95
N LYS A 69 -17.16 -3.12 -13.29
CA LYS A 69 -17.91 -4.35 -12.99
C LYS A 69 -18.19 -5.16 -14.26
N THR A 70 -18.75 -4.53 -15.27
CA THR A 70 -19.15 -5.21 -16.52
C THR A 70 -17.91 -5.76 -17.23
N SER A 71 -16.85 -4.97 -17.36
CA SER A 71 -15.60 -5.41 -18.01
C SER A 71 -14.97 -6.58 -17.27
N PHE A 72 -14.99 -6.55 -15.94
CA PHE A 72 -14.42 -7.62 -15.12
C PHE A 72 -15.19 -8.94 -15.27
N TYR A 73 -16.52 -8.91 -15.18
CA TYR A 73 -17.35 -10.11 -15.24
C TYR A 73 -17.63 -10.61 -16.68
N ASN A 74 -17.40 -9.79 -17.70
CA ASN A 74 -17.47 -10.22 -19.11
C ASN A 74 -16.15 -10.84 -19.61
N SER A 75 -15.28 -11.26 -18.69
CA SER A 75 -14.06 -11.98 -19.04
C SER A 75 -14.38 -13.33 -19.70
N SER A 76 -13.51 -13.75 -20.62
CA SER A 76 -13.55 -15.09 -21.22
C SER A 76 -12.92 -16.18 -20.34
N LEU A 77 -12.43 -15.82 -19.15
CA LEU A 77 -11.90 -16.79 -18.18
C LEU A 77 -13.04 -17.67 -17.60
N PRO A 78 -12.71 -18.87 -17.11
CA PRO A 78 -13.69 -19.69 -16.38
C PRO A 78 -14.31 -18.95 -15.21
N PRO A 79 -15.61 -19.11 -14.91
CA PRO A 79 -16.30 -18.43 -13.82
C PRO A 79 -15.62 -18.60 -12.47
N GLU A 80 -15.03 -19.78 -12.18
CA GLU A 80 -14.34 -20.08 -10.94
C GLU A 80 -13.08 -19.22 -10.75
N VAL A 81 -12.39 -18.89 -11.86
CA VAL A 81 -11.23 -18.01 -11.84
C VAL A 81 -11.67 -16.58 -11.56
N ILE A 82 -12.74 -16.12 -12.22
CA ILE A 82 -13.30 -14.78 -12.00
C ILE A 82 -13.76 -14.63 -10.56
N GLU A 83 -14.44 -15.62 -10.00
CA GLU A 83 -14.91 -15.62 -8.61
C GLU A 83 -13.72 -15.55 -7.62
N ALA A 84 -12.68 -16.35 -7.82
CA ALA A 84 -11.49 -16.35 -6.97
C ALA A 84 -10.78 -14.99 -6.99
N VAL A 85 -10.65 -14.35 -8.16
CA VAL A 85 -10.05 -13.01 -8.27
C VAL A 85 -10.95 -11.96 -7.62
N ALA A 86 -12.27 -12.02 -7.84
CA ALA A 86 -13.24 -11.10 -7.25
C ALA A 86 -13.21 -11.16 -5.71
N ALA A 87 -13.12 -12.34 -5.13
CA ALA A 87 -13.01 -12.53 -3.69
C ALA A 87 -11.75 -11.85 -3.12
N ASN A 88 -10.62 -11.95 -3.82
CA ASN A 88 -9.37 -11.31 -3.40
C ASN A 88 -9.38 -9.79 -3.53
N LEU A 89 -10.18 -9.21 -4.44
CA LEU A 89 -10.28 -7.76 -4.60
C LEU A 89 -10.92 -7.04 -3.41
N THR A 90 -11.69 -7.74 -2.60
CA THR A 90 -12.35 -7.17 -1.41
C THR A 90 -11.36 -6.63 -0.40
N ILE A 91 -10.13 -7.18 -0.35
CA ILE A 91 -9.08 -6.72 0.57
C ILE A 91 -8.72 -5.24 0.36
N LEU A 92 -8.83 -4.72 -0.86
CA LEU A 92 -8.55 -3.31 -1.17
C LEU A 92 -9.53 -2.34 -0.52
N LYS A 93 -10.66 -2.82 -0.03
CA LYS A 93 -11.68 -2.04 0.70
C LYS A 93 -11.75 -2.41 2.18
N SER A 94 -10.87 -3.29 2.62
CA SER A 94 -10.78 -3.68 4.03
C SER A 94 -9.88 -2.74 4.82
N PRO A 95 -9.98 -2.72 6.16
CA PRO A 95 -9.06 -1.99 7.02
C PRO A 95 -7.60 -2.46 6.91
N THR A 96 -7.33 -3.61 6.29
CA THR A 96 -5.98 -4.16 6.07
C THR A 96 -5.16 -3.35 5.08
N VAL A 97 -5.80 -2.54 4.24
CA VAL A 97 -5.14 -1.74 3.22
C VAL A 97 -5.42 -0.27 3.45
N MET A 98 -4.37 0.53 3.48
CA MET A 98 -4.48 1.97 3.59
C MET A 98 -3.82 2.63 2.37
N ARG A 99 -4.52 3.59 1.78
CA ARG A 99 -3.89 4.54 0.87
C ARG A 99 -3.51 5.78 1.65
N GLN A 100 -2.22 6.08 1.67
CA GLN A 100 -1.67 7.20 2.44
C GLN A 100 -2.03 8.55 1.82
N TYR A 101 -1.82 9.63 2.57
CA TYR A 101 -2.15 11.00 2.15
C TYR A 101 -1.59 11.38 0.78
N ASP A 102 -0.36 10.99 0.45
CA ASP A 102 0.28 11.21 -0.85
C ASP A 102 -0.17 10.23 -1.95
N GLY A 103 -1.02 9.27 -1.62
CA GLY A 103 -1.61 8.32 -2.54
C GLY A 103 -0.92 6.97 -2.63
N ARG A 104 0.23 6.76 -1.97
CA ARG A 104 0.89 5.47 -1.98
C ARG A 104 0.15 4.44 -1.12
N LEU A 105 0.26 3.19 -1.50
CA LEU A 105 -0.36 2.06 -0.80
C LEU A 105 0.48 1.63 0.40
N TRP A 106 -0.18 1.15 1.44
CA TRP A 106 0.44 0.55 2.60
C TRP A 106 -0.51 -0.49 3.21
N ASN A 107 0.01 -1.56 3.81
CA ASN A 107 -0.81 -2.70 4.20
C ASN A 107 -0.43 -3.26 5.57
N TRP A 108 -1.42 -3.86 6.24
CA TRP A 108 -1.22 -4.84 7.30
C TRP A 108 -1.30 -6.27 6.78
N GLU A 109 -0.85 -7.23 7.55
CA GLU A 109 -1.10 -8.65 7.27
C GLU A 109 -2.52 -9.06 7.68
N GLY A 110 -3.11 -8.37 8.67
CA GLY A 110 -4.49 -8.55 9.11
C GLY A 110 -4.93 -7.44 10.04
N CYS A 111 -6.21 -7.40 10.38
CA CYS A 111 -6.80 -6.44 11.31
C CYS A 111 -7.80 -7.10 12.25
N GLY A 112 -7.81 -6.64 13.52
CA GLY A 112 -8.95 -6.75 14.42
C GLY A 112 -9.80 -5.49 14.38
N ASP A 113 -10.74 -5.35 15.29
CA ASP A 113 -11.68 -4.23 15.32
C ASP A 113 -11.02 -2.88 15.59
N SER A 114 -9.93 -2.87 16.35
CA SER A 114 -9.23 -1.65 16.78
C SER A 114 -7.72 -1.69 16.59
N TRP A 115 -7.18 -2.75 15.99
CA TRP A 115 -5.74 -2.95 15.83
C TRP A 115 -5.42 -3.64 14.50
N GLY A 116 -4.21 -3.43 13.99
CA GLY A 116 -3.67 -4.15 12.85
C GLY A 116 -2.53 -5.08 13.29
N CYS A 117 -2.53 -6.30 12.78
CA CYS A 117 -1.47 -7.27 13.02
C CYS A 117 -0.36 -7.09 11.99
N CYS A 118 0.89 -7.16 12.47
CA CYS A 118 2.06 -7.21 11.61
C CYS A 118 2.03 -6.07 10.59
N HIS A 119 2.06 -4.85 11.08
CA HIS A 119 2.02 -3.65 10.26
C HIS A 119 3.27 -3.50 9.39
N GLY A 120 3.15 -2.68 8.39
CA GLY A 120 4.19 -2.45 7.42
C GLY A 120 4.12 -3.45 6.28
N SER A 121 3.93 -2.96 5.08
CA SER A 121 3.85 -3.75 3.85
C SER A 121 4.94 -4.82 3.80
N CYS A 122 4.67 -5.96 4.43
CA CYS A 122 5.61 -7.06 4.61
C CYS A 122 6.03 -7.60 3.25
N THR A 123 7.31 -7.56 2.94
CA THR A 123 7.84 -8.01 1.64
C THR A 123 7.62 -9.51 1.43
N HIS A 124 7.64 -10.30 2.51
CA HIS A 124 7.37 -11.73 2.48
C HIS A 124 5.89 -12.03 2.18
N VAL A 125 4.97 -11.56 3.02
CA VAL A 125 3.54 -11.89 2.91
C VAL A 125 2.90 -11.28 1.65
N TRP A 126 3.22 -10.04 1.33
CA TRP A 126 2.65 -9.36 0.17
C TRP A 126 3.21 -9.83 -1.18
N ASN A 127 4.15 -10.77 -1.19
CA ASN A 127 4.52 -11.50 -2.40
C ASN A 127 3.34 -12.28 -3.01
N TYR A 128 2.38 -12.68 -2.18
CA TYR A 128 1.23 -13.47 -2.60
C TYR A 128 0.07 -12.63 -3.16
N ALA A 129 0.09 -11.31 -2.99
CA ALA A 129 -0.95 -10.39 -3.46
C ALA A 129 -0.79 -10.08 -4.96
N GLN A 130 -1.19 -11.00 -5.84
CA GLN A 130 -0.95 -10.90 -7.27
C GLN A 130 -2.01 -10.09 -8.05
N ALA A 131 -3.24 -9.96 -7.53
CA ALA A 131 -4.34 -9.32 -8.26
C ALA A 131 -4.15 -7.81 -8.44
N ILE A 132 -3.55 -7.12 -7.46
CA ILE A 132 -3.37 -5.66 -7.45
C ILE A 132 -2.58 -5.19 -8.67
N ALA A 133 -1.50 -5.87 -9.00
CA ALA A 133 -0.58 -5.51 -10.08
C ALA A 133 -1.26 -5.39 -11.45
N HIS A 134 -2.20 -6.28 -11.73
CA HIS A 134 -2.89 -6.34 -13.01
C HIS A 134 -4.09 -5.41 -13.10
N LEU A 135 -4.76 -5.15 -11.99
CA LEU A 135 -5.97 -4.33 -11.94
C LEU A 135 -5.70 -2.88 -11.55
N PHE A 136 -4.68 -2.66 -10.71
CA PHE A 136 -4.33 -1.34 -10.19
C PHE A 136 -2.80 -1.14 -10.20
N PRO A 137 -2.15 -1.20 -11.37
CA PRO A 137 -0.68 -1.21 -11.48
C PRO A 137 -0.02 0.01 -10.84
N ALA A 138 -0.66 1.18 -10.87
CA ALA A 138 -0.13 2.38 -10.23
C ALA A 138 -0.05 2.26 -8.69
N LEU A 139 -1.00 1.56 -8.08
CA LEU A 139 -0.97 1.30 -6.63
C LEU A 139 0.12 0.30 -6.27
N GLU A 140 0.26 -0.77 -7.03
CA GLU A 140 1.32 -1.76 -6.84
C GLU A 140 2.70 -1.13 -7.00
N ARG A 141 2.91 -0.30 -8.02
CA ARG A 141 4.17 0.44 -8.22
C ARG A 141 4.52 1.34 -7.03
N SER A 142 3.53 1.88 -6.32
CA SER A 142 3.79 2.69 -5.12
C SER A 142 4.41 1.88 -3.98
N LEU A 143 4.07 0.59 -3.86
CA LEU A 143 4.74 -0.32 -2.92
C LEU A 143 6.19 -0.55 -3.31
N ARG A 144 6.46 -0.79 -4.60
CA ARG A 144 7.84 -0.96 -5.12
C ARG A 144 8.67 0.29 -4.88
N ASN A 145 8.12 1.47 -5.10
CA ASN A 145 8.83 2.72 -4.85
C ASN A 145 9.23 2.83 -3.37
N THR A 146 8.33 2.52 -2.45
CA THR A 146 8.65 2.54 -1.02
C THR A 146 9.71 1.51 -0.65
N GLU A 147 9.59 0.28 -1.14
CA GLU A 147 10.52 -0.81 -0.84
C GLU A 147 11.93 -0.53 -1.33
N PHE A 148 12.08 -0.08 -2.58
CA PHE A 148 13.39 0.04 -3.24
C PHE A 148 14.01 1.44 -3.12
N CYS A 149 13.21 2.51 -3.00
CA CYS A 149 13.75 3.86 -2.92
C CYS A 149 13.87 4.39 -1.49
N GLU A 150 13.12 3.81 -0.53
CA GLU A 150 13.06 4.34 0.83
C GLU A 150 13.47 3.30 1.88
N SER A 151 13.05 2.06 1.73
CA SER A 151 13.28 0.98 2.71
C SER A 151 14.43 0.05 2.34
N GLN A 152 15.27 0.44 1.38
CA GLN A 152 16.48 -0.27 0.97
C GLN A 152 17.69 0.66 1.07
N ASP A 153 18.82 0.16 1.54
CA ASP A 153 20.08 0.90 1.59
C ASP A 153 20.91 0.74 0.31
N GLU A 154 22.00 1.50 0.23
CA GLU A 154 22.94 1.49 -0.91
C GLU A 154 23.65 0.13 -1.11
N LYS A 155 23.65 -0.73 -0.09
CA LYS A 155 24.24 -2.07 -0.16
C LYS A 155 23.20 -3.14 -0.56
N GLY A 156 21.95 -2.72 -0.79
CA GLY A 156 20.86 -3.60 -1.17
C GLY A 156 20.16 -4.29 0.00
N HIS A 157 20.47 -3.96 1.25
CA HIS A 157 19.71 -4.46 2.39
C HIS A 157 18.33 -3.78 2.43
N GLN A 158 17.27 -4.57 2.37
CA GLN A 158 15.89 -4.10 2.37
C GLN A 158 15.22 -4.46 3.70
N ASN A 159 14.50 -3.52 4.29
CA ASN A 159 13.69 -3.79 5.46
C ASN A 159 12.70 -4.94 5.19
N PHE A 160 12.54 -5.80 6.18
CA PHE A 160 11.53 -6.87 6.11
C PHE A 160 10.12 -6.29 5.88
N ARG A 161 9.86 -5.12 6.45
CA ARG A 161 8.58 -4.38 6.40
C ARG A 161 8.85 -2.89 6.18
N SER A 162 8.01 -2.26 5.40
CA SER A 162 7.95 -0.79 5.30
C SER A 162 7.02 -0.28 6.39
N VAL A 163 7.56 -0.08 7.59
CA VAL A 163 6.80 0.37 8.77
C VAL A 163 6.29 1.82 8.60
N LEU A 164 5.34 2.23 9.42
CA LEU A 164 4.90 3.62 9.53
C LEU A 164 5.39 4.21 10.87
N PRO A 165 5.97 5.40 10.88
CA PRO A 165 6.39 6.22 9.73
C PRO A 165 7.33 5.46 8.80
N ILE A 166 7.25 5.70 7.49
CA ILE A 166 8.22 5.15 6.55
C ILE A 166 9.60 5.69 6.92
N GLN A 167 10.58 4.81 6.96
CA GLN A 167 11.94 5.12 7.42
C GLN A 167 12.96 4.42 6.53
N PRO A 168 14.21 4.91 6.53
CA PRO A 168 15.33 4.27 5.85
C PRO A 168 15.51 2.81 6.28
N ALA A 169 16.27 2.06 5.51
CA ALA A 169 16.65 0.71 5.88
C ALA A 169 17.40 0.71 7.22
N THR A 170 17.06 -0.22 8.09
CA THR A 170 17.75 -0.48 9.35
C THR A 170 18.31 -1.90 9.34
N HIS A 171 19.37 -2.14 10.12
CA HIS A 171 19.96 -3.47 10.25
C HIS A 171 19.55 -4.19 11.55
N GLU A 172 18.50 -3.71 12.20
CA GLU A 172 17.99 -4.30 13.44
C GLU A 172 17.31 -5.65 13.22
N PHE A 173 16.84 -5.89 12.00
CA PHE A 173 16.20 -7.12 11.58
C PHE A 173 16.70 -7.54 10.19
N HIS A 174 16.72 -8.84 9.92
CA HIS A 174 17.14 -9.37 8.63
C HIS A 174 16.15 -9.05 7.52
N ALA A 175 16.61 -8.98 6.29
CA ALA A 175 15.73 -8.95 5.13
C ALA A 175 15.02 -10.31 4.97
N ALA A 176 13.80 -10.29 4.45
CA ALA A 176 13.13 -11.52 3.99
C ALA A 176 13.75 -11.94 2.66
N ALA A 177 14.46 -13.05 2.61
CA ALA A 177 15.13 -13.50 1.37
C ALA A 177 14.15 -13.69 0.22
N ASP A 178 13.04 -14.37 0.47
CA ASP A 178 11.96 -14.57 -0.51
C ASP A 178 11.22 -13.26 -0.83
N GLY A 179 11.05 -12.39 0.16
CA GLY A 179 10.45 -11.07 0.00
C GLY A 179 11.26 -10.17 -0.93
N GLN A 180 12.56 -10.08 -0.68
CA GLN A 180 13.48 -9.26 -1.47
C GLN A 180 13.62 -9.80 -2.90
N LEU A 181 13.82 -11.10 -3.07
CA LEU A 181 13.87 -11.73 -4.40
C LEU A 181 12.54 -11.60 -5.14
N GLY A 182 11.43 -11.84 -4.46
CA GLY A 182 10.09 -11.62 -5.00
C GLY A 182 9.83 -10.16 -5.36
N GLY A 183 10.38 -9.21 -4.59
CA GLY A 183 10.38 -7.79 -4.89
C GLY A 183 11.01 -7.47 -6.25
N ILE A 184 12.18 -8.05 -6.54
CA ILE A 184 12.86 -7.91 -7.83
C ILE A 184 11.98 -8.45 -8.97
N MET A 185 11.39 -9.62 -8.78
CA MET A 185 10.46 -10.21 -9.78
C MET A 185 9.24 -9.31 -10.00
N LYS A 186 8.71 -8.71 -8.95
CA LYS A 186 7.58 -7.76 -9.02
C LYS A 186 7.97 -6.47 -9.74
N VAL A 187 9.17 -5.93 -9.52
CA VAL A 187 9.66 -4.78 -10.29
C VAL A 187 9.74 -5.11 -11.79
N TYR A 188 10.25 -6.28 -12.14
CA TYR A 188 10.26 -6.73 -13.54
C TYR A 188 8.84 -6.84 -14.11
N ARG A 189 7.90 -7.41 -13.37
CA ARG A 189 6.48 -7.50 -13.76
C ARG A 189 5.88 -6.10 -13.98
N GLU A 190 6.08 -5.18 -13.05
CA GLU A 190 5.56 -3.80 -13.16
C GLU A 190 6.14 -3.06 -14.37
N TRP A 191 7.41 -3.26 -14.64
CA TRP A 191 8.02 -2.74 -15.85
C TRP A 191 7.39 -3.34 -17.11
N ARG A 192 7.19 -4.65 -17.14
CA ARG A 192 6.54 -5.34 -18.29
C ARG A 192 5.11 -4.86 -18.53
N ILE A 193 4.36 -4.55 -17.47
CA ILE A 193 2.99 -4.04 -17.56
C ILE A 193 2.98 -2.59 -18.06
N SER A 194 3.88 -1.76 -17.57
CA SER A 194 3.88 -0.31 -17.85
C SER A 194 4.69 0.10 -19.07
N GLY A 195 5.75 -0.65 -19.41
CA GLY A 195 6.76 -0.25 -20.40
C GLY A 195 7.64 0.94 -19.95
N ASP A 196 7.53 1.38 -18.69
CA ASP A 196 8.20 2.57 -18.17
C ASP A 196 9.66 2.26 -17.80
N THR A 197 10.55 2.38 -18.78
CA THR A 197 11.98 2.14 -18.60
C THR A 197 12.66 3.22 -17.73
N ASP A 198 12.14 4.44 -17.72
CA ASP A 198 12.72 5.49 -16.88
C ASP A 198 12.41 5.27 -15.41
N TRP A 199 11.22 4.76 -15.11
CA TRP A 199 10.92 4.27 -13.75
C TRP A 199 11.85 3.11 -13.35
N LEU A 200 12.06 2.13 -14.22
CA LEU A 200 12.95 1.01 -13.93
C LEU A 200 14.36 1.49 -13.58
N LYS A 201 14.92 2.43 -14.33
CA LYS A 201 16.23 3.02 -14.06
C LYS A 201 16.36 3.75 -12.73
N LYS A 202 15.25 4.25 -12.19
CA LYS A 202 15.23 4.90 -10.86
C LYS A 202 15.25 3.91 -9.71
N ILE A 203 14.80 2.71 -9.94
CA ILE A 203 14.73 1.64 -8.94
C ILE A 203 16.03 0.84 -8.88
N PHE A 204 16.74 0.75 -9.99
CA PHE A 204 18.03 0.09 -10.16
C PHE A 204 19.12 1.10 -10.51
#